data_d049f4d343101b7379e57805d5c9f87d
#
_entry.id   d049f4d343101b7379e57805d5c9f87d
#
_cell.length_a   1.000
_cell.length_b   1.000
_cell.length_c   1.000
_cell.angle_alpha   90.00
_cell.angle_beta   90.00
_cell.angle_gamma   90.00
#
_symmetry.space_group_name_H-M   'P 1'
#
loop_
_entity.id
_entity.type
_entity.pdbx_description
1 polymer ?
#
loop_
_entity_poly.entity_id
_entity_poly.type
_entity_poly.pdbx_seq_one_letter_code
_entity_poly.pdbx_strand_id
1 'polypeptide(L)'
;MHNEHMTKSALPKPIIIDLPYQSIDDKAEIEKAFVEQLGYETLSAVERETLHYIFDYPTVYVVHSKKRNQHTLRPEYTVYVGETNNIRSRTMQHLREDPKTRVDWKEFQENLQSDARSVWQYVIGNPHFNKSLTLDVENRLMHYLLGSDAVKNLNNRRTNAQGDYYTQDEFNQIFSDIWLELNRQDPELFPAEEIIRDSALFKASPFHQLSDDQIAAEESIMDALSEALAGSGDSADSGLSRLIFVQGVAGTGKTVLLSHLFYRIATEMDINGRVNDEDDEDILETDSSLKISEEDRRKAYILVNHNQQMHVYNQIASKLGLQKHFGEVALKPSQFINRFSEKTASNRAIADKPRGKADVVLVDEAHLLLTQGDQGYSGKNMLHDLLRRAKVVIAVFDPNQILQTSQRWSEEDQDMLFPQQAESDVQKTAAGYSGQLERFVPLNMWGDHYLLSRICLHRQFRIAADDATIQWIDDFADGKRIGRIPQDIGEKDRETGEYVREPFEIRVFDSPVELFKAIKEKAYLKASGVDGCGLSRVVATYDWDYKGGKINDSSPDGLWNVEMHRDAQGVWRMGAAPGTQRGYDAFNPDGKADYFCHPWNYEIKVGDKGLSLDAVWAESPHTLDEVGSTFSIHI
;
A
#
# COMPACT_ATOMS: atom_id res chain seq x y z
N MET A 1 10.33 42.87 31.07
CA MET A 1 10.27 42.29 29.72
C MET A 1 9.23 41.19 29.80
N HIS A 2 8.09 41.45 29.26
CA HIS A 2 6.96 40.52 29.24
C HIS A 2 7.25 39.43 28.20
N ASN A 3 7.38 38.18 28.65
CA ASN A 3 7.23 37.01 27.77
C ASN A 3 5.73 36.85 27.53
N GLU A 4 5.25 37.33 26.41
CA GLU A 4 3.98 36.90 25.87
C GLU A 4 4.17 35.45 25.37
N HIS A 5 3.67 34.49 26.15
CA HIS A 5 3.36 33.17 25.63
C HIS A 5 2.30 33.37 24.55
N MET A 6 2.71 33.36 23.30
CA MET A 6 1.78 33.13 22.19
C MET A 6 1.24 31.71 22.36
N THR A 7 0.08 31.58 22.99
CA THR A 7 -0.74 30.39 22.88
C THR A 7 -1.01 30.18 21.40
N LYS A 8 -0.52 29.08 20.80
CA LYS A 8 -0.97 28.67 19.45
C LYS A 8 -2.50 28.71 19.49
N SER A 9 -3.11 29.57 18.69
CA SER A 9 -4.56 29.60 18.53
C SER A 9 -5.00 28.23 18.02
N ALA A 10 -6.01 27.64 18.63
CA ALA A 10 -6.56 26.37 18.18
C ALA A 10 -6.93 26.51 16.69
N LEU A 11 -6.55 25.49 15.88
CA LEU A 11 -6.88 25.48 14.47
C LEU A 11 -8.40 25.54 14.26
N PRO A 12 -8.88 26.20 13.20
CA PRO A 12 -10.30 26.27 12.92
C PRO A 12 -10.84 24.88 12.60
N LYS A 13 -12.03 24.58 13.12
CA LYS A 13 -12.72 23.33 12.82
C LYS A 13 -13.13 23.26 11.35
N PRO A 14 -13.11 22.09 10.72
CA PRO A 14 -13.62 21.93 9.37
C PRO A 14 -15.13 22.15 9.33
N ILE A 15 -15.60 22.67 8.21
CA ILE A 15 -17.01 22.85 7.90
C ILE A 15 -17.36 21.80 6.87
N ILE A 16 -18.24 20.87 7.18
CA ILE A 16 -18.59 19.76 6.30
C ILE A 16 -20.11 19.70 6.15
N ILE A 17 -20.58 19.70 4.92
CA ILE A 17 -22.00 19.57 4.59
C ILE A 17 -22.18 18.37 3.65
N ASP A 18 -23.19 17.52 3.92
CA ASP A 18 -23.62 16.47 3.01
C ASP A 18 -24.90 16.93 2.28
N LEU A 19 -24.87 16.96 0.96
CA LEU A 19 -25.92 17.49 0.11
C LEU A 19 -26.28 16.51 -1.01
N PRO A 20 -27.58 16.42 -1.39
CA PRO A 20 -27.91 15.77 -2.66
C PRO A 20 -27.17 16.45 -3.80
N TYR A 21 -26.53 15.67 -4.66
CA TYR A 21 -25.60 16.18 -5.67
C TYR A 21 -26.21 17.23 -6.61
N GLN A 22 -27.51 17.11 -6.91
CA GLN A 22 -28.22 18.05 -7.76
C GLN A 22 -28.66 19.35 -7.06
N SER A 23 -28.55 19.40 -5.73
CA SER A 23 -29.06 20.54 -4.91
C SER A 23 -28.05 21.67 -4.72
N ILE A 24 -26.86 21.57 -5.32
CA ILE A 24 -25.76 22.53 -5.09
C ILE A 24 -26.10 23.97 -5.54
N ASP A 25 -27.06 24.15 -6.43
CA ASP A 25 -27.50 25.46 -6.91
C ASP A 25 -28.69 26.03 -6.07
N ASP A 26 -29.31 25.20 -5.22
CA ASP A 26 -30.44 25.64 -4.39
C ASP A 26 -29.96 26.12 -3.02
N LYS A 27 -29.84 27.45 -2.89
CA LYS A 27 -29.39 28.08 -1.63
C LYS A 27 -30.31 27.76 -0.44
N ALA A 28 -31.61 27.61 -0.65
CA ALA A 28 -32.55 27.31 0.43
C ALA A 28 -32.39 25.85 0.92
N GLU A 29 -32.15 24.93 -0.01
CA GLU A 29 -31.88 23.51 0.34
C GLU A 29 -30.56 23.34 1.07
N ILE A 30 -29.53 24.12 0.67
CA ILE A 30 -28.22 24.15 1.33
C ILE A 30 -28.34 24.70 2.76
N GLU A 31 -28.99 25.86 2.93
CA GLU A 31 -29.21 26.45 4.26
C GLU A 31 -30.00 25.48 5.16
N LYS A 32 -31.01 24.81 4.60
CA LYS A 32 -31.77 23.80 5.31
C LYS A 32 -30.93 22.59 5.75
N ALA A 33 -30.12 22.02 4.84
CA ALA A 33 -29.23 20.91 5.15
C ALA A 33 -28.22 21.28 6.26
N PHE A 34 -27.68 22.50 6.19
CA PHE A 34 -26.74 23.01 7.18
C PHE A 34 -27.41 23.20 8.56
N VAL A 35 -28.66 23.70 8.59
CA VAL A 35 -29.48 23.84 9.81
C VAL A 35 -29.76 22.46 10.42
N GLU A 36 -30.19 21.50 9.61
CA GLU A 36 -30.50 20.14 10.06
C GLU A 36 -29.26 19.43 10.63
N GLN A 37 -28.10 19.59 9.98
CA GLN A 37 -26.85 18.96 10.40
C GLN A 37 -26.30 19.54 11.71
N LEU A 38 -26.42 20.86 11.92
CA LEU A 38 -25.98 21.53 13.14
C LEU A 38 -27.01 21.44 14.28
N GLY A 39 -28.22 20.95 14.02
CA GLY A 39 -29.30 20.85 15.00
C GLY A 39 -29.87 22.19 15.44
N TYR A 40 -29.77 23.22 14.58
CA TYR A 40 -30.32 24.56 14.85
C TYR A 40 -31.73 24.73 14.25
N GLU A 41 -32.50 25.65 14.76
CA GLU A 41 -33.80 26.02 14.15
C GLU A 41 -33.61 27.06 13.01
N THR A 42 -32.59 27.91 13.12
CA THR A 42 -32.23 28.94 12.12
C THR A 42 -30.76 29.28 12.21
N LEU A 43 -30.15 29.69 11.09
CA LEU A 43 -28.76 30.15 11.07
C LEU A 43 -28.61 31.56 11.62
N SER A 44 -27.68 31.77 12.53
CA SER A 44 -27.21 33.09 12.95
C SER A 44 -26.44 33.78 11.81
N ALA A 45 -26.15 35.08 11.98
CA ALA A 45 -25.35 35.84 11.01
C ALA A 45 -23.93 35.26 10.87
N VAL A 46 -23.34 34.81 11.98
CA VAL A 46 -21.99 34.18 12.01
C VAL A 46 -21.99 32.86 11.27
N GLU A 47 -22.99 32.01 11.45
CA GLU A 47 -23.09 30.72 10.76
C GLU A 47 -23.35 30.89 9.26
N ARG A 48 -24.04 31.91 8.84
CA ARG A 48 -24.16 32.26 7.40
C ARG A 48 -22.84 32.75 6.80
N GLU A 49 -22.04 33.48 7.57
CA GLU A 49 -20.70 33.88 7.15
C GLU A 49 -19.77 32.64 6.97
N THR A 50 -19.99 31.59 7.77
CA THR A 50 -19.27 30.34 7.65
C THR A 50 -19.50 29.62 6.31
N LEU A 51 -20.70 29.80 5.70
CA LEU A 51 -20.99 29.23 4.37
C LEU A 51 -20.10 29.81 3.26
N HIS A 52 -19.47 30.98 3.48
CA HIS A 52 -18.48 31.52 2.56
C HIS A 52 -17.32 30.52 2.31
N TYR A 53 -16.86 29.82 3.34
CA TYR A 53 -15.79 28.82 3.20
C TYR A 53 -16.19 27.55 2.44
N ILE A 54 -17.48 27.36 2.20
CA ILE A 54 -18.00 26.24 1.40
C ILE A 54 -18.14 26.64 -0.08
N PHE A 55 -18.61 27.87 -0.37
CA PHE A 55 -19.04 28.24 -1.72
C PHE A 55 -18.11 29.19 -2.47
N ASP A 56 -17.39 30.02 -1.73
CA ASP A 56 -16.60 31.13 -2.30
C ASP A 56 -15.11 31.01 -1.93
N TYR A 57 -14.69 29.84 -1.43
CA TYR A 57 -13.35 29.56 -0.97
C TYR A 57 -12.84 28.24 -1.55
N PRO A 58 -11.53 27.98 -1.61
CA PRO A 58 -11.03 26.65 -1.99
C PRO A 58 -11.66 25.55 -1.12
N THR A 59 -12.19 24.53 -1.74
CA THR A 59 -12.91 23.43 -1.08
C THR A 59 -12.48 22.08 -1.61
N VAL A 60 -12.59 21.06 -0.76
CA VAL A 60 -12.50 19.66 -1.16
C VAL A 60 -13.89 19.04 -1.09
N TYR A 61 -14.20 18.14 -1.99
CA TYR A 61 -15.50 17.48 -2.02
C TYR A 61 -15.40 15.98 -2.30
N VAL A 62 -16.36 15.23 -1.75
CA VAL A 62 -16.48 13.78 -1.96
C VAL A 62 -17.86 13.48 -2.52
N VAL A 63 -17.94 13.12 -3.80
CA VAL A 63 -19.20 12.67 -4.41
C VAL A 63 -19.33 11.18 -4.15
N HIS A 64 -20.49 10.74 -3.69
CA HIS A 64 -20.70 9.34 -3.38
C HIS A 64 -22.10 8.84 -3.78
N SER A 65 -22.17 7.55 -4.13
CA SER A 65 -23.44 6.83 -4.26
C SER A 65 -23.35 5.54 -3.47
N LYS A 66 -24.42 5.22 -2.75
CA LYS A 66 -24.52 4.06 -1.87
C LYS A 66 -25.43 3.00 -2.48
N LYS A 67 -24.93 1.79 -2.62
CA LYS A 67 -25.70 0.60 -3.01
C LYS A 67 -25.60 -0.45 -1.92
N ARG A 68 -26.60 -1.30 -1.78
CA ARG A 68 -26.55 -2.43 -0.85
C ARG A 68 -26.16 -3.69 -1.61
N ASN A 69 -25.08 -4.34 -1.17
CA ASN A 69 -24.69 -5.62 -1.74
C ASN A 69 -25.78 -6.67 -1.48
N GLN A 70 -26.22 -7.35 -2.55
CA GLN A 70 -27.34 -8.30 -2.46
C GLN A 70 -26.99 -9.59 -1.68
N HIS A 71 -25.70 -9.93 -1.58
CA HIS A 71 -25.22 -11.15 -0.92
C HIS A 71 -24.79 -10.90 0.53
N THR A 72 -24.04 -9.83 0.77
CA THR A 72 -23.49 -9.51 2.09
C THR A 72 -24.39 -8.59 2.91
N LEU A 73 -25.37 -7.93 2.28
CA LEU A 73 -26.23 -6.89 2.83
C LEU A 73 -25.46 -5.65 3.36
N ARG A 74 -24.14 -5.59 3.15
CA ARG A 74 -23.31 -4.43 3.51
C ARG A 74 -23.46 -3.33 2.49
N PRO A 75 -23.27 -2.06 2.88
CA PRO A 75 -23.22 -0.96 1.93
C PRO A 75 -21.94 -1.05 1.08
N GLU A 76 -22.08 -0.71 -0.18
CA GLU A 76 -20.99 -0.53 -1.14
C GLU A 76 -21.10 0.89 -1.71
N TYR A 77 -19.98 1.60 -1.69
CA TYR A 77 -19.92 2.97 -2.18
C TYR A 77 -19.09 3.07 -3.46
N THR A 78 -19.60 3.86 -4.40
CA THR A 78 -18.79 4.44 -5.48
C THR A 78 -18.51 5.87 -5.09
N VAL A 79 -17.25 6.28 -5.09
CA VAL A 79 -16.81 7.60 -4.62
C VAL A 79 -15.93 8.29 -5.66
N TYR A 80 -15.97 9.61 -5.65
CA TYR A 80 -15.05 10.49 -6.35
C TYR A 80 -14.64 11.61 -5.39
N VAL A 81 -13.35 11.88 -5.30
CA VAL A 81 -12.82 13.01 -4.52
C VAL A 81 -12.34 14.08 -5.49
N GLY A 82 -12.49 15.33 -5.15
CA GLY A 82 -11.99 16.45 -5.95
C GLY A 82 -11.77 17.68 -5.10
N GLU A 83 -11.00 18.62 -5.62
CA GLU A 83 -10.82 19.94 -5.06
C GLU A 83 -11.22 21.01 -6.10
N THR A 84 -11.57 22.19 -5.64
CA THR A 84 -11.95 23.29 -6.53
C THR A 84 -11.95 24.62 -5.81
N ASN A 85 -11.72 25.71 -6.56
CA ASN A 85 -11.93 27.07 -6.08
C ASN A 85 -13.40 27.51 -6.21
N ASN A 86 -14.26 26.75 -6.90
CA ASN A 86 -15.67 27.05 -7.06
C ASN A 86 -16.50 25.77 -7.21
N ILE A 87 -17.05 25.30 -6.09
CA ILE A 87 -17.78 24.03 -6.03
C ILE A 87 -19.03 24.01 -6.94
N ARG A 88 -19.74 25.13 -7.07
CA ARG A 88 -20.93 25.20 -7.91
C ARG A 88 -20.61 24.99 -9.38
N SER A 89 -19.63 25.76 -9.87
CA SER A 89 -19.17 25.64 -11.27
C SER A 89 -18.67 24.23 -11.57
N ARG A 90 -17.89 23.65 -10.66
CA ARG A 90 -17.32 22.32 -10.82
C ARG A 90 -18.39 21.21 -10.82
N THR A 91 -19.35 21.28 -9.90
CA THR A 91 -20.46 20.32 -9.86
C THR A 91 -21.32 20.40 -11.14
N MET A 92 -21.59 21.60 -11.64
CA MET A 92 -22.34 21.76 -12.88
C MET A 92 -21.58 21.22 -14.11
N GLN A 93 -20.27 21.38 -14.15
CA GLN A 93 -19.41 20.78 -15.18
C GLN A 93 -19.51 19.25 -15.14
N HIS A 94 -19.37 18.65 -13.97
CA HIS A 94 -19.51 17.20 -13.78
C HIS A 94 -20.89 16.66 -14.18
N LEU A 95 -21.95 17.44 -13.94
CA LEU A 95 -23.30 17.03 -14.33
C LEU A 95 -23.56 17.09 -15.84
N ARG A 96 -22.98 18.07 -16.54
CA ARG A 96 -23.32 18.38 -17.94
C ARG A 96 -22.33 17.85 -18.96
N GLU A 97 -21.04 17.88 -18.65
CA GLU A 97 -19.96 17.64 -19.62
C GLU A 97 -19.24 16.31 -19.40
N ASP A 98 -18.86 16.00 -18.16
CA ASP A 98 -18.05 14.81 -17.84
C ASP A 98 -18.72 13.48 -18.21
N PRO A 99 -20.04 13.27 -18.05
CA PRO A 99 -20.66 12.02 -18.46
C PRO A 99 -20.55 11.70 -19.95
N LYS A 100 -20.28 12.69 -20.78
CA LYS A 100 -20.11 12.53 -22.24
C LYS A 100 -18.71 12.03 -22.60
N THR A 101 -17.72 12.36 -21.77
CA THR A 101 -16.30 12.13 -22.05
C THR A 101 -15.64 11.15 -21.07
N ARG A 102 -16.23 10.95 -19.88
CA ARG A 102 -15.65 10.19 -18.77
C ARG A 102 -16.54 9.01 -18.39
N VAL A 103 -16.01 7.79 -18.51
CA VAL A 103 -16.73 6.52 -18.19
C VAL A 103 -17.02 6.40 -16.68
N ASP A 104 -16.15 6.91 -15.82
CA ASP A 104 -16.29 6.93 -14.37
C ASP A 104 -17.51 7.73 -13.91
N TRP A 105 -17.89 8.79 -14.63
CA TRP A 105 -19.09 9.58 -14.34
C TRP A 105 -20.39 8.97 -14.87
N LYS A 106 -20.33 8.00 -15.79
CA LYS A 106 -21.53 7.32 -16.29
C LYS A 106 -22.32 6.60 -15.20
N GLU A 107 -21.64 5.97 -14.25
CA GLU A 107 -22.29 5.28 -13.13
C GLU A 107 -23.07 6.27 -12.23
N PHE A 108 -22.50 7.43 -11.92
CA PHE A 108 -23.21 8.47 -11.20
C PHE A 108 -24.40 9.01 -11.98
N GLN A 109 -24.25 9.22 -13.28
CA GLN A 109 -25.34 9.68 -14.15
C GLN A 109 -26.48 8.67 -14.25
N GLU A 110 -26.18 7.39 -14.42
CA GLU A 110 -27.17 6.32 -14.43
C GLU A 110 -27.93 6.24 -13.10
N ASN A 111 -27.23 6.37 -11.99
CA ASN A 111 -27.83 6.42 -10.67
C ASN A 111 -28.77 7.63 -10.52
N LEU A 112 -28.33 8.83 -10.91
CA LEU A 112 -29.15 10.06 -10.89
C LEU A 112 -30.39 9.98 -11.79
N GLN A 113 -30.29 9.30 -12.94
CA GLN A 113 -31.45 9.08 -13.85
C GLN A 113 -32.47 8.12 -13.22
N SER A 114 -32.01 7.15 -12.42
CA SER A 114 -32.90 6.20 -11.73
C SER A 114 -33.54 6.81 -10.49
N ASP A 115 -32.80 7.59 -9.74
CA ASP A 115 -33.23 8.29 -8.54
C ASP A 115 -32.36 9.54 -8.32
N ALA A 116 -33.00 10.71 -8.36
CA ALA A 116 -32.35 12.02 -8.19
C ALA A 116 -31.62 12.17 -6.82
N ARG A 117 -31.96 11.35 -5.83
CA ARG A 117 -31.36 11.34 -4.49
C ARG A 117 -30.39 10.17 -4.27
N SER A 118 -29.99 9.47 -5.31
CA SER A 118 -29.06 8.34 -5.22
C SER A 118 -27.58 8.74 -5.14
N VAL A 119 -27.26 10.01 -5.46
CA VAL A 119 -25.91 10.57 -5.42
C VAL A 119 -25.89 11.78 -4.52
N TRP A 120 -24.94 11.81 -3.60
CA TRP A 120 -24.72 12.85 -2.61
C TRP A 120 -23.29 13.37 -2.70
N GLN A 121 -23.02 14.51 -2.08
CA GLN A 121 -21.67 15.04 -1.97
C GLN A 121 -21.42 15.68 -0.61
N TYR A 122 -20.31 15.29 0.00
CA TYR A 122 -19.71 16.03 1.10
C TYR A 122 -18.95 17.21 0.50
N VAL A 123 -19.19 18.42 0.99
CA VAL A 123 -18.41 19.61 0.66
C VAL A 123 -17.69 20.05 1.93
N ILE A 124 -16.36 20.14 1.84
CA ILE A 124 -15.46 20.35 2.96
C ILE A 124 -14.79 21.71 2.78
N GLY A 125 -15.01 22.61 3.72
CA GLY A 125 -14.38 23.92 3.79
C GLY A 125 -13.55 24.08 5.06
N ASN A 126 -12.52 24.91 4.97
CA ASN A 126 -11.71 25.31 6.13
C ASN A 126 -11.13 26.70 5.88
N PRO A 127 -11.13 27.61 6.89
CA PRO A 127 -10.56 28.95 6.75
C PRO A 127 -9.07 28.99 6.35
N HIS A 128 -8.32 27.91 6.62
CA HIS A 128 -6.90 27.78 6.28
C HIS A 128 -6.66 27.15 4.90
N PHE A 129 -7.71 26.77 4.19
CA PHE A 129 -7.54 26.17 2.87
C PHE A 129 -6.91 27.14 1.88
N ASN A 130 -5.94 26.65 1.17
CA ASN A 130 -5.34 27.21 -0.03
C ASN A 130 -5.19 26.08 -1.06
N LYS A 131 -4.84 26.40 -2.30
CA LYS A 131 -4.77 25.39 -3.38
C LYS A 131 -3.88 24.21 -3.04
N SER A 132 -2.67 24.41 -2.49
CA SER A 132 -1.75 23.33 -2.13
C SER A 132 -2.30 22.45 -1.01
N LEU A 133 -2.88 23.06 0.03
CA LEU A 133 -3.47 22.30 1.13
C LEU A 133 -4.70 21.51 0.69
N THR A 134 -5.54 22.05 -0.21
CA THR A 134 -6.70 21.30 -0.73
C THR A 134 -6.29 20.11 -1.58
N LEU A 135 -5.22 20.21 -2.37
CA LEU A 135 -4.65 19.11 -3.13
C LEU A 135 -4.10 18.00 -2.21
N ASP A 136 -3.40 18.36 -1.13
CA ASP A 136 -2.91 17.38 -0.15
C ASP A 136 -4.06 16.70 0.61
N VAL A 137 -5.11 17.44 0.95
CA VAL A 137 -6.33 16.87 1.57
C VAL A 137 -7.04 15.93 0.59
N GLU A 138 -7.18 16.29 -0.68
CA GLU A 138 -7.73 15.43 -1.73
C GLU A 138 -6.95 14.12 -1.85
N ASN A 139 -5.63 14.19 -1.99
CA ASN A 139 -4.77 13.03 -2.09
C ASN A 139 -4.89 12.12 -0.87
N ARG A 140 -4.90 12.68 0.34
CA ARG A 140 -5.03 11.90 1.56
C ARG A 140 -6.43 11.28 1.72
N LEU A 141 -7.49 11.97 1.31
CA LEU A 141 -8.83 11.39 1.26
C LEU A 141 -8.91 10.21 0.30
N MET A 142 -8.33 10.32 -0.90
CA MET A 142 -8.26 9.20 -1.83
C MET A 142 -7.52 8.01 -1.24
N HIS A 143 -6.40 8.27 -0.58
CA HIS A 143 -5.60 7.24 0.07
C HIS A 143 -6.40 6.49 1.16
N TYR A 144 -7.10 7.23 2.02
CA TYR A 144 -7.90 6.66 3.10
C TYR A 144 -9.14 5.93 2.58
N LEU A 145 -9.83 6.49 1.60
CA LEU A 145 -11.00 5.86 0.98
C LEU A 145 -10.64 4.59 0.21
N LEU A 146 -9.46 4.51 -0.39
CA LEU A 146 -8.97 3.27 -1.00
C LEU A 146 -8.83 2.16 0.05
N GLY A 147 -8.38 2.49 1.27
CA GLY A 147 -8.29 1.58 2.40
C GLY A 147 -9.62 1.18 3.03
N SER A 148 -10.72 1.88 2.74
CA SER A 148 -12.05 1.58 3.30
C SER A 148 -12.70 0.39 2.59
N ASP A 149 -13.09 -0.65 3.32
CA ASP A 149 -13.76 -1.85 2.77
C ASP A 149 -15.11 -1.54 2.12
N ALA A 150 -15.79 -0.49 2.58
CA ALA A 150 -17.07 -0.07 2.03
C ALA A 150 -16.94 0.58 0.64
N VAL A 151 -15.78 1.10 0.28
CA VAL A 151 -15.52 1.70 -1.03
C VAL A 151 -15.24 0.60 -2.05
N LYS A 152 -16.09 0.49 -3.05
CA LYS A 152 -15.95 -0.46 -4.16
C LYS A 152 -15.26 0.13 -5.37
N ASN A 153 -15.62 1.36 -5.71
CA ASN A 153 -15.03 2.11 -6.82
C ASN A 153 -14.57 3.48 -6.31
N LEU A 154 -13.31 3.82 -6.60
CA LEU A 154 -12.73 5.14 -6.40
C LEU A 154 -12.40 5.70 -7.78
N ASN A 155 -13.17 6.71 -8.21
CA ASN A 155 -13.16 7.19 -9.58
C ASN A 155 -12.14 8.32 -9.84
N ASN A 156 -11.15 8.47 -8.99
CA ASN A 156 -10.08 9.43 -9.17
C ASN A 156 -8.97 8.91 -10.09
N ARG A 157 -8.26 9.85 -10.74
CA ARG A 157 -7.27 9.51 -11.76
C ARG A 157 -5.93 10.22 -11.60
N ARG A 158 -5.75 11.08 -10.59
CA ARG A 158 -4.55 11.91 -10.43
C ARG A 158 -4.01 11.83 -9.02
N THR A 159 -2.70 11.94 -8.91
CA THR A 159 -1.98 12.21 -7.67
C THR A 159 -1.17 13.47 -7.90
N ASN A 160 -1.45 14.52 -7.13
CA ASN A 160 -0.70 15.77 -7.20
C ASN A 160 0.19 15.87 -5.96
N ALA A 161 1.47 15.52 -6.08
CA ALA A 161 2.43 15.79 -5.02
C ALA A 161 2.66 17.31 -4.94
N GLN A 162 2.54 17.87 -3.73
CA GLN A 162 2.83 19.29 -3.49
C GLN A 162 4.22 19.42 -2.87
N GLY A 163 4.94 20.47 -3.27
CA GLY A 163 6.16 20.91 -2.57
C GLY A 163 5.82 21.63 -1.27
N ASP A 164 6.82 22.25 -0.64
CA ASP A 164 6.65 23.01 0.61
C ASP A 164 5.73 24.22 0.44
N TYR A 165 4.77 24.39 1.34
CA TYR A 165 3.86 25.53 1.39
C TYR A 165 3.57 25.98 2.84
N TYR A 166 3.11 27.20 3.02
CA TYR A 166 3.08 27.87 4.33
C TYR A 166 2.16 27.24 5.39
N THR A 167 1.14 26.43 5.01
CA THR A 167 0.24 25.72 5.94
C THR A 167 0.53 24.23 6.05
N GLN A 168 1.65 23.75 5.52
CA GLN A 168 2.01 22.32 5.51
C GLN A 168 2.12 21.74 6.92
N ASP A 169 2.64 22.50 7.88
CA ASP A 169 2.75 22.08 9.28
C ASP A 169 1.39 21.82 9.95
N GLU A 170 0.32 22.44 9.44
CA GLU A 170 -1.04 22.29 9.97
C GLU A 170 -1.80 21.12 9.32
N PHE A 171 -1.32 20.61 8.19
CA PHE A 171 -2.00 19.65 7.34
C PHE A 171 -2.47 18.40 8.11
N ASN A 172 -1.59 17.78 8.90
CA ASN A 172 -1.92 16.54 9.60
C ASN A 172 -3.09 16.74 10.59
N GLN A 173 -3.07 17.84 11.33
CA GLN A 173 -4.14 18.13 12.29
C GLN A 173 -5.45 18.48 11.58
N ILE A 174 -5.39 19.33 10.55
CA ILE A 174 -6.57 19.71 9.75
C ILE A 174 -7.19 18.46 9.12
N PHE A 175 -6.37 17.56 8.56
CA PHE A 175 -6.87 16.33 7.96
C PHE A 175 -7.53 15.40 8.98
N SER A 176 -6.88 15.17 10.14
CA SER A 176 -7.46 14.33 11.20
C SER A 176 -8.79 14.90 11.72
N ASP A 177 -8.90 16.21 11.86
CA ASP A 177 -10.17 16.86 12.25
C ASP A 177 -11.25 16.68 11.17
N ILE A 178 -10.90 16.78 9.88
CA ILE A 178 -11.80 16.51 8.74
C ILE A 178 -12.26 15.04 8.78
N TRP A 179 -11.33 14.11 8.89
CA TRP A 179 -11.64 12.68 8.88
C TRP A 179 -12.52 12.28 10.07
N LEU A 180 -12.23 12.81 11.26
CA LEU A 180 -13.04 12.58 12.46
C LEU A 180 -14.48 13.07 12.29
N GLU A 181 -14.67 14.23 11.66
CA GLU A 181 -16.02 14.77 11.41
C GLU A 181 -16.76 13.96 10.34
N LEU A 182 -16.09 13.54 9.26
CA LEU A 182 -16.64 12.61 8.27
C LEU A 182 -17.01 11.25 8.88
N ASN A 183 -16.16 10.70 9.76
CA ASN A 183 -16.44 9.45 10.49
C ASN A 183 -17.69 9.57 11.37
N ARG A 184 -17.93 10.73 12.00
CA ARG A 184 -19.15 10.96 12.80
C ARG A 184 -20.41 10.98 11.94
N GLN A 185 -20.32 11.46 10.71
CA GLN A 185 -21.47 11.56 9.80
C GLN A 185 -21.78 10.24 9.10
N ASP A 186 -20.77 9.51 8.62
CA ASP A 186 -20.92 8.19 7.99
C ASP A 186 -19.74 7.27 8.37
N PRO A 187 -19.79 6.55 9.50
CA PRO A 187 -18.73 5.67 9.94
C PRO A 187 -18.57 4.40 9.06
N GLU A 188 -19.53 4.11 8.19
CA GLU A 188 -19.43 3.01 7.22
C GLU A 188 -18.53 3.40 6.04
N LEU A 189 -18.69 4.61 5.52
CA LEU A 189 -17.85 5.13 4.43
C LEU A 189 -16.48 5.58 4.94
N PHE A 190 -16.44 6.23 6.10
CA PHE A 190 -15.25 6.78 6.73
C PHE A 190 -14.96 6.06 8.06
N PRO A 191 -14.36 4.86 8.06
CA PRO A 191 -13.99 4.15 9.29
C PRO A 191 -12.98 4.95 10.13
N ALA A 192 -12.74 4.51 11.38
CA ALA A 192 -11.73 5.15 12.21
C ALA A 192 -10.36 5.16 11.52
N GLU A 193 -9.61 6.24 11.71
CA GLU A 193 -8.33 6.49 11.02
C GLU A 193 -7.33 5.35 11.24
N GLU A 194 -7.27 4.82 12.47
CA GLU A 194 -6.37 3.73 12.82
C GLU A 194 -6.67 2.44 12.06
N ILE A 195 -7.96 2.13 11.83
CA ILE A 195 -8.37 0.95 11.06
C ILE A 195 -7.90 1.07 9.62
N ILE A 196 -8.06 2.25 9.02
CA ILE A 196 -7.61 2.51 7.66
C ILE A 196 -6.09 2.38 7.55
N ARG A 197 -5.35 3.05 8.42
CA ARG A 197 -3.87 3.09 8.37
C ARG A 197 -3.23 1.72 8.59
N ASP A 198 -3.92 0.84 9.27
CA ASP A 198 -3.46 -0.54 9.51
C ASP A 198 -3.77 -1.48 8.34
N SER A 199 -4.68 -1.12 7.43
CA SER A 199 -5.10 -2.01 6.35
C SER A 199 -4.00 -2.26 5.29
N ALA A 200 -4.01 -3.46 4.70
CA ALA A 200 -3.07 -3.82 3.63
C ALA A 200 -3.29 -2.99 2.36
N LEU A 201 -4.54 -2.62 2.08
CA LEU A 201 -4.89 -1.74 0.96
C LEU A 201 -4.27 -0.36 1.12
N PHE A 202 -4.31 0.19 2.33
CA PHE A 202 -3.67 1.47 2.61
C PHE A 202 -2.15 1.39 2.42
N LYS A 203 -1.50 0.35 2.97
CA LYS A 203 -0.04 0.17 2.89
C LYS A 203 0.47 -0.04 1.47
N ALA A 204 -0.30 -0.71 0.61
CA ALA A 204 0.01 -0.93 -0.80
C ALA A 204 -0.59 0.13 -1.73
N SER A 205 -1.18 1.19 -1.19
CA SER A 205 -1.86 2.24 -1.97
C SER A 205 -0.88 3.02 -2.86
N PRO A 206 -1.27 3.34 -4.10
CA PRO A 206 -0.49 4.24 -4.95
C PRO A 206 -0.62 5.72 -4.57
N PHE A 207 -1.30 6.05 -3.48
CA PHE A 207 -1.53 7.43 -3.02
C PHE A 207 -0.69 7.80 -1.79
N HIS A 208 0.30 7.00 -1.44
CA HIS A 208 1.29 7.37 -0.43
C HIS A 208 2.09 8.59 -0.89
N GLN A 209 2.42 9.46 0.04
CA GLN A 209 3.39 10.51 -0.23
C GLN A 209 4.78 9.87 -0.43
N LEU A 210 5.38 10.10 -1.59
CA LEU A 210 6.72 9.66 -1.89
C LEU A 210 7.76 10.59 -1.26
N SER A 211 8.91 10.04 -0.89
CA SER A 211 10.09 10.84 -0.53
C SER A 211 10.77 11.38 -1.78
N ASP A 212 11.64 12.39 -1.61
CA ASP A 212 12.40 12.98 -2.72
C ASP A 212 13.17 11.93 -3.53
N ASP A 213 13.77 10.94 -2.87
CA ASP A 213 14.46 9.83 -3.51
C ASP A 213 13.52 8.95 -4.35
N GLN A 214 12.31 8.72 -3.84
CA GLN A 214 11.31 7.93 -4.55
C GLN A 214 10.69 8.70 -5.71
N ILE A 215 10.48 10.02 -5.56
CA ILE A 215 10.03 10.90 -6.66
C ILE A 215 11.06 10.89 -7.78
N ALA A 216 12.33 11.12 -7.46
CA ALA A 216 13.41 11.08 -8.47
C ALA A 216 13.51 9.71 -9.15
N ALA A 217 13.31 8.62 -8.40
CA ALA A 217 13.29 7.26 -8.94
C ALA A 217 12.09 7.04 -9.88
N GLU A 218 10.91 7.49 -9.48
CA GLU A 218 9.70 7.38 -10.28
C GLU A 218 9.83 8.13 -11.60
N GLU A 219 10.25 9.39 -11.59
CA GLU A 219 10.49 10.21 -12.78
C GLU A 219 11.51 9.57 -13.71
N SER A 220 12.68 9.17 -13.18
CA SER A 220 13.72 8.52 -13.96
C SER A 220 13.26 7.21 -14.63
N ILE A 221 12.42 6.44 -13.96
CA ILE A 221 11.83 5.20 -14.51
C ILE A 221 10.79 5.54 -15.59
N MET A 222 9.92 6.52 -15.34
CA MET A 222 8.90 6.92 -16.32
C MET A 222 9.54 7.45 -17.62
N ASP A 223 10.61 8.23 -17.53
CA ASP A 223 11.40 8.70 -18.68
C ASP A 223 12.00 7.51 -19.45
N ALA A 224 12.63 6.57 -18.75
CA ALA A 224 13.20 5.37 -19.36
C ALA A 224 12.16 4.47 -20.03
N LEU A 225 10.94 4.39 -19.47
CA LEU A 225 9.81 3.70 -20.06
C LEU A 225 9.33 4.40 -21.33
N SER A 226 9.17 5.72 -21.28
CA SER A 226 8.78 6.54 -22.43
C SER A 226 9.74 6.31 -23.59
N GLU A 227 11.06 6.40 -23.33
CA GLU A 227 12.08 6.12 -24.35
C GLU A 227 12.02 4.69 -24.89
N ALA A 228 11.88 3.69 -24.01
CA ALA A 228 11.84 2.28 -24.38
C ALA A 228 10.63 1.91 -25.24
N LEU A 229 9.50 2.60 -25.04
CA LEU A 229 8.21 2.25 -25.62
C LEU A 229 7.82 3.13 -26.82
N ALA A 230 8.46 4.28 -27.01
CA ALA A 230 8.22 5.19 -28.15
C ALA A 230 8.62 4.60 -29.51
N GLY A 231 9.36 3.49 -29.57
CA GLY A 231 9.69 2.77 -30.81
C GLY A 231 10.53 3.53 -31.83
N SER A 232 11.05 4.69 -31.46
CA SER A 232 11.73 5.63 -32.37
C SER A 232 13.23 5.65 -32.15
N GLY A 233 13.94 4.61 -32.56
CA GLY A 233 15.38 4.63 -32.55
C GLY A 233 15.99 3.66 -33.56
N ASP A 234 16.73 4.20 -34.51
CA ASP A 234 17.65 3.46 -35.40
C ASP A 234 18.88 2.89 -34.63
N SER A 235 18.81 2.79 -33.29
CA SER A 235 19.89 2.25 -32.47
C SER A 235 19.86 0.72 -32.45
N ALA A 236 21.05 0.11 -32.45
CA ALA A 236 21.21 -1.37 -32.36
C ALA A 236 20.49 -1.98 -31.12
N ASP A 237 20.13 -1.15 -30.16
CA ASP A 237 19.48 -1.52 -28.90
C ASP A 237 17.93 -1.45 -28.95
N SER A 238 17.34 -0.99 -30.05
CA SER A 238 15.90 -0.70 -30.19
C SER A 238 14.95 -1.92 -30.12
N GLY A 239 15.46 -3.12 -29.95
CA GLY A 239 14.66 -4.35 -29.82
C GLY A 239 14.95 -5.15 -28.55
N LEU A 240 15.93 -4.72 -27.75
CA LEU A 240 16.34 -5.42 -26.55
C LEU A 240 15.35 -5.15 -25.38
N SER A 241 15.04 -6.18 -24.62
CA SER A 241 14.29 -5.99 -23.38
C SER A 241 15.17 -5.32 -22.32
N ARG A 242 14.56 -4.46 -21.50
CA ARG A 242 15.22 -3.69 -20.45
C ARG A 242 14.87 -4.25 -19.09
N LEU A 243 15.86 -4.35 -18.23
CA LEU A 243 15.72 -4.70 -16.82
C LEU A 243 16.13 -3.49 -15.98
N ILE A 244 15.23 -3.06 -15.10
CA ILE A 244 15.49 -2.02 -14.11
C ILE A 244 15.39 -2.65 -12.73
N PHE A 245 16.49 -2.72 -11.98
CA PHE A 245 16.45 -3.11 -10.60
C PHE A 245 16.25 -1.91 -9.68
N VAL A 246 15.23 -1.99 -8.82
CA VAL A 246 15.02 -1.07 -7.71
C VAL A 246 15.54 -1.75 -6.45
N GLN A 247 16.72 -1.33 -6.00
CA GLN A 247 17.39 -1.87 -4.83
C GLN A 247 17.15 -0.99 -3.60
N GLY A 248 17.16 -1.59 -2.43
CA GLY A 248 17.06 -0.90 -1.14
C GLY A 248 16.91 -1.91 -0.01
N VAL A 249 17.36 -1.54 1.17
CA VAL A 249 17.15 -2.35 2.38
C VAL A 249 15.66 -2.44 2.74
N ALA A 250 15.31 -3.35 3.64
CA ALA A 250 13.94 -3.48 4.12
C ALA A 250 13.42 -2.14 4.67
N GLY A 251 12.20 -1.74 4.28
CA GLY A 251 11.58 -0.51 4.76
C GLY A 251 11.90 0.77 3.98
N THR A 252 12.58 0.70 2.83
CA THR A 252 12.83 1.87 1.96
C THR A 252 11.65 2.25 1.07
N GLY A 253 10.49 1.61 1.24
CA GLY A 253 9.27 1.93 0.48
C GLY A 253 9.30 1.45 -0.98
N LYS A 254 10.06 0.42 -1.31
CA LYS A 254 10.13 -0.17 -2.66
C LYS A 254 8.76 -0.56 -3.22
N THR A 255 7.94 -1.23 -2.40
CA THR A 255 6.56 -1.62 -2.75
C THR A 255 5.67 -0.40 -3.01
N VAL A 256 5.85 0.68 -2.24
CA VAL A 256 5.11 1.95 -2.43
C VAL A 256 5.48 2.55 -3.79
N LEU A 257 6.76 2.67 -4.10
CA LEU A 257 7.22 3.16 -5.42
C LEU A 257 6.66 2.28 -6.55
N LEU A 258 6.65 0.95 -6.37
CA LEU A 258 6.12 0.04 -7.39
C LEU A 258 4.61 0.24 -7.63
N SER A 259 3.85 0.49 -6.57
CA SER A 259 2.41 0.78 -6.64
C SER A 259 2.13 2.10 -7.35
N HIS A 260 2.92 3.14 -7.09
CA HIS A 260 2.87 4.42 -7.81
C HIS A 260 3.16 4.22 -9.30
N LEU A 261 4.27 3.58 -9.64
CA LEU A 261 4.63 3.28 -11.04
C LEU A 261 3.52 2.49 -11.74
N PHE A 262 2.97 1.45 -11.09
CA PHE A 262 1.86 0.69 -11.66
C PHE A 262 0.67 1.59 -11.99
N TYR A 263 0.29 2.46 -11.08
CA TYR A 263 -0.83 3.38 -11.24
C TYR A 263 -0.56 4.40 -12.36
N ARG A 264 0.59 5.08 -12.34
CA ARG A 264 0.97 6.08 -13.35
C ARG A 264 1.06 5.48 -14.75
N ILE A 265 1.67 4.31 -14.91
CA ILE A 265 1.73 3.61 -16.21
C ILE A 265 0.32 3.31 -16.73
N ALA A 266 -0.58 2.84 -15.84
CA ALA A 266 -1.93 2.46 -16.23
C ALA A 266 -2.87 3.64 -16.49
N THR A 267 -2.57 4.83 -15.98
CA THR A 267 -3.46 6.01 -16.06
C THR A 267 -2.90 7.15 -16.92
N GLU A 268 -1.59 7.34 -16.93
CA GLU A 268 -0.92 8.50 -17.52
C GLU A 268 -0.12 8.17 -18.80
N MET A 269 0.19 6.89 -19.07
CA MET A 269 1.01 6.50 -20.22
C MET A 269 0.16 5.95 -21.36
N ASP A 270 0.33 6.49 -22.57
CA ASP A 270 -0.33 5.98 -23.78
C ASP A 270 0.40 4.77 -24.41
N ILE A 271 -0.23 4.13 -25.40
CA ILE A 271 0.34 2.98 -26.13
C ILE A 271 1.63 3.33 -26.90
N ASN A 272 1.93 4.62 -27.12
CA ASN A 272 3.13 5.10 -27.77
C ASN A 272 4.25 5.48 -26.76
N GLY A 273 4.00 5.32 -25.47
CA GLY A 273 4.93 5.66 -24.41
C GLY A 273 4.97 7.16 -24.06
N ARG A 274 4.00 7.94 -24.53
CA ARG A 274 3.89 9.33 -24.13
C ARG A 274 3.27 9.39 -22.74
N VAL A 275 3.85 10.24 -21.88
CA VAL A 275 3.31 10.55 -20.55
C VAL A 275 2.59 11.88 -20.67
N ASN A 276 1.36 11.95 -20.15
CA ASN A 276 0.66 13.22 -20.03
C ASN A 276 1.14 13.91 -18.76
N ASP A 277 2.04 14.85 -18.90
CA ASP A 277 2.40 15.83 -17.86
C ASP A 277 1.31 16.90 -17.81
N GLU A 278 0.17 16.56 -17.24
CA GLU A 278 -0.96 17.50 -17.12
C GLU A 278 -0.88 18.29 -15.81
N ASP A 279 0.22 19.01 -15.56
CA ASP A 279 0.34 19.92 -14.41
C ASP A 279 -0.41 21.25 -14.58
N ASP A 280 -0.92 21.56 -15.79
CA ASP A 280 -1.63 22.80 -16.07
C ASP A 280 -3.15 22.58 -16.21
N GLU A 281 -3.90 22.70 -15.10
CA GLU A 281 -5.36 22.74 -15.13
C GLU A 281 -5.91 23.88 -16.01
N ASP A 282 -5.17 24.97 -16.16
CA ASP A 282 -5.58 26.16 -16.94
C ASP A 282 -5.51 25.92 -18.46
N ILE A 283 -4.77 24.92 -18.94
CA ILE A 283 -4.66 24.60 -20.38
C ILE A 283 -5.74 23.61 -20.83
N LEU A 284 -6.37 22.88 -19.91
CA LEU A 284 -7.27 21.77 -20.21
C LEU A 284 -8.71 22.16 -20.58
N GLU A 285 -9.11 23.40 -20.38
CA GLU A 285 -10.45 23.83 -20.81
C GLU A 285 -10.59 23.92 -22.34
N THR A 286 -9.49 23.96 -23.10
CA THR A 286 -9.53 24.28 -24.54
C THR A 286 -9.07 23.17 -25.48
N ASP A 287 -8.38 22.13 -25.06
CA ASP A 287 -7.86 21.10 -25.99
C ASP A 287 -8.12 19.65 -25.54
N SER A 288 -9.26 19.10 -26.00
CA SER A 288 -9.63 17.69 -25.78
C SER A 288 -8.72 16.69 -26.53
N SER A 289 -7.80 17.15 -27.37
CA SER A 289 -6.91 16.30 -28.18
C SER A 289 -5.71 15.77 -27.39
N LEU A 290 -5.44 16.29 -26.19
CA LEU A 290 -4.32 15.90 -25.33
C LEU A 290 -4.68 14.77 -24.33
N LYS A 291 -5.96 14.43 -24.18
CA LYS A 291 -6.38 13.39 -23.22
C LYS A 291 -6.18 11.99 -23.79
N ILE A 292 -5.40 11.16 -23.08
CA ILE A 292 -5.27 9.73 -23.44
C ILE A 292 -6.63 9.07 -23.29
N SER A 293 -7.14 8.49 -24.38
CA SER A 293 -8.39 7.72 -24.35
C SER A 293 -8.19 6.45 -23.49
N GLU A 294 -9.28 5.91 -22.92
CA GLU A 294 -9.17 4.65 -22.17
C GLU A 294 -8.64 3.50 -23.01
N GLU A 295 -8.94 3.51 -24.31
CA GLU A 295 -8.50 2.49 -25.27
C GLU A 295 -7.01 2.58 -25.58
N ASP A 296 -6.43 3.77 -25.47
CA ASP A 296 -5.02 4.04 -25.76
C ASP A 296 -4.11 3.93 -24.52
N ARG A 297 -4.66 3.58 -23.36
CA ARG A 297 -3.87 3.40 -22.12
C ARG A 297 -3.03 2.14 -22.17
N ARG A 298 -1.88 2.21 -21.54
CA ARG A 298 -0.93 1.12 -21.53
C ARG A 298 -1.21 0.14 -20.39
N LYS A 299 -1.21 -1.14 -20.72
CA LYS A 299 -1.34 -2.21 -19.75
C LYS A 299 0.00 -2.54 -19.11
N ALA A 300 0.09 -2.40 -17.79
CA ALA A 300 1.15 -2.94 -16.96
C ALA A 300 0.68 -4.18 -16.20
N TYR A 301 1.60 -5.12 -15.95
CA TYR A 301 1.36 -6.26 -15.08
C TYR A 301 2.18 -6.10 -13.81
N ILE A 302 1.58 -6.39 -12.66
CA ILE A 302 2.29 -6.49 -11.39
C ILE A 302 2.37 -7.95 -10.96
N LEU A 303 3.58 -8.41 -10.69
CA LEU A 303 3.85 -9.80 -10.35
C LEU A 303 4.28 -9.91 -8.89
N VAL A 304 3.60 -10.79 -8.16
CA VAL A 304 3.84 -11.05 -6.73
C VAL A 304 3.81 -12.54 -6.44
N ASN A 305 4.62 -12.99 -5.49
CA ASN A 305 4.71 -14.41 -5.15
C ASN A 305 3.60 -14.87 -4.18
N HIS A 306 3.11 -13.98 -3.33
CA HIS A 306 2.12 -14.30 -2.30
C HIS A 306 0.68 -14.08 -2.77
N ASN A 307 -0.21 -15.03 -2.43
CA ASN A 307 -1.63 -14.94 -2.80
C ASN A 307 -2.31 -13.71 -2.19
N GLN A 308 -1.99 -13.40 -0.93
CA GLN A 308 -2.59 -12.26 -0.23
C GLN A 308 -2.20 -10.93 -0.89
N GLN A 309 -0.92 -10.74 -1.18
CA GLN A 309 -0.43 -9.54 -1.87
C GLN A 309 -1.04 -9.40 -3.28
N MET A 310 -1.14 -10.53 -4.02
CA MET A 310 -1.83 -10.55 -5.32
C MET A 310 -3.31 -10.13 -5.18
N HIS A 311 -3.96 -10.56 -4.10
CA HIS A 311 -5.34 -10.17 -3.83
C HIS A 311 -5.46 -8.66 -3.53
N VAL A 312 -4.55 -8.10 -2.72
CA VAL A 312 -4.49 -6.66 -2.43
C VAL A 312 -4.32 -5.84 -3.71
N TYR A 313 -3.38 -6.17 -4.58
CA TYR A 313 -3.19 -5.45 -5.84
C TYR A 313 -4.40 -5.58 -6.79
N ASN A 314 -5.04 -6.75 -6.84
CA ASN A 314 -6.25 -6.93 -7.62
C ASN A 314 -7.43 -6.13 -7.04
N GLN A 315 -7.54 -6.01 -5.72
CA GLN A 315 -8.54 -5.13 -5.09
C GLN A 315 -8.26 -3.66 -5.41
N ILE A 316 -7.01 -3.20 -5.30
CA ILE A 316 -6.62 -1.84 -5.70
C ILE A 316 -6.99 -1.58 -7.16
N ALA A 317 -6.58 -2.46 -8.08
CA ALA A 317 -6.89 -2.33 -9.50
C ALA A 317 -8.41 -2.36 -9.78
N SER A 318 -9.18 -3.15 -9.03
CA SER A 318 -10.64 -3.18 -9.12
C SER A 318 -11.27 -1.88 -8.66
N LYS A 319 -10.87 -1.38 -7.48
CA LYS A 319 -11.39 -0.11 -6.92
C LYS A 319 -11.08 1.09 -7.81
N LEU A 320 -9.92 1.10 -8.45
CA LEU A 320 -9.49 2.14 -9.39
C LEU A 320 -10.02 1.94 -10.81
N GLY A 321 -10.88 0.94 -11.03
CA GLY A 321 -11.51 0.68 -12.33
C GLY A 321 -10.58 0.07 -13.38
N LEU A 322 -9.30 -0.18 -13.07
CA LEU A 322 -8.30 -0.69 -14.01
C LEU A 322 -8.64 -2.10 -14.51
N GLN A 323 -9.27 -2.94 -13.68
CA GLN A 323 -9.68 -4.28 -14.08
C GLN A 323 -10.78 -4.31 -15.14
N LYS A 324 -11.68 -3.32 -15.14
CA LYS A 324 -12.74 -3.22 -16.16
C LYS A 324 -12.15 -3.07 -17.56
N HIS A 325 -11.02 -2.37 -17.67
CA HIS A 325 -10.35 -2.09 -18.93
C HIS A 325 -9.30 -3.16 -19.30
N PHE A 326 -8.41 -3.49 -18.37
CA PHE A 326 -7.26 -4.37 -18.63
C PHE A 326 -7.50 -5.83 -18.26
N GLY A 327 -8.59 -6.16 -17.54
CA GLY A 327 -8.79 -7.46 -16.92
C GLY A 327 -7.81 -7.67 -15.76
N GLU A 328 -7.42 -8.91 -15.52
CA GLU A 328 -6.51 -9.26 -14.44
C GLU A 328 -5.09 -8.74 -14.71
N VAL A 329 -4.58 -7.92 -13.81
CA VAL A 329 -3.28 -7.24 -13.89
C VAL A 329 -2.28 -7.73 -12.86
N ALA A 330 -2.73 -8.16 -11.67
CA ALA A 330 -1.87 -8.75 -10.64
C ALA A 330 -1.85 -10.28 -10.78
N LEU A 331 -0.65 -10.86 -10.94
CA LEU A 331 -0.43 -12.27 -11.23
C LEU A 331 0.76 -12.82 -10.44
N LYS A 332 0.81 -14.16 -10.29
CA LYS A 332 2.07 -14.81 -9.94
C LYS A 332 3.03 -14.84 -11.12
N PRO A 333 4.37 -14.79 -10.91
CA PRO A 333 5.34 -14.90 -11.98
C PRO A 333 5.12 -16.14 -12.89
N SER A 334 4.82 -17.29 -12.31
CA SER A 334 4.52 -18.51 -13.06
C SER A 334 3.24 -18.40 -13.90
N GLN A 335 2.20 -17.74 -13.40
CA GLN A 335 0.96 -17.49 -14.16
C GLN A 335 1.20 -16.56 -15.35
N PHE A 336 2.00 -15.50 -15.15
CA PHE A 336 2.39 -14.59 -16.23
C PHE A 336 3.20 -15.33 -17.30
N ILE A 337 4.24 -16.08 -16.92
CA ILE A 337 5.05 -16.88 -17.85
C ILE A 337 4.15 -17.83 -18.65
N ASN A 338 3.23 -18.53 -18.00
CA ASN A 338 2.29 -19.44 -18.65
C ASN A 338 1.33 -18.72 -19.63
N ARG A 339 0.89 -17.50 -19.30
CA ARG A 339 0.04 -16.67 -20.16
C ARG A 339 0.73 -16.25 -21.46
N PHE A 340 2.02 -15.93 -21.37
CA PHE A 340 2.87 -15.49 -22.48
C PHE A 340 3.75 -16.62 -23.03
N SER A 341 3.30 -17.87 -22.98
CA SER A 341 3.95 -19.04 -23.57
C SER A 341 3.08 -19.70 -24.61
N GLU A 342 3.72 -20.37 -25.59
CA GLU A 342 3.01 -21.31 -26.47
C GLU A 342 2.43 -22.44 -25.63
N LYS A 343 1.35 -23.04 -26.12
CA LYS A 343 0.67 -24.15 -25.44
C LYS A 343 0.78 -25.43 -26.24
N THR A 344 0.91 -26.55 -25.52
CA THR A 344 0.79 -27.89 -26.09
C THR A 344 -0.64 -28.16 -26.54
N ALA A 345 -0.85 -29.23 -27.31
CA ALA A 345 -2.20 -29.69 -27.70
C ALA A 345 -3.11 -29.98 -26.48
N SER A 346 -2.52 -30.28 -25.32
CA SER A 346 -3.23 -30.45 -24.03
C SER A 346 -3.36 -29.15 -23.21
N ASN A 347 -3.18 -27.99 -23.84
CA ASN A 347 -3.28 -26.66 -23.23
C ASN A 347 -2.27 -26.36 -22.09
N ARG A 348 -1.17 -27.11 -21.99
CA ARG A 348 -0.07 -26.82 -21.06
C ARG A 348 0.91 -25.83 -21.68
N ALA A 349 1.35 -24.85 -20.89
CA ALA A 349 2.35 -23.88 -21.31
C ALA A 349 3.72 -24.54 -21.53
N ILE A 350 4.44 -24.10 -22.57
CA ILE A 350 5.80 -24.52 -22.89
C ILE A 350 6.73 -23.37 -22.45
N ALA A 351 7.38 -23.52 -21.28
CA ALA A 351 8.18 -22.45 -20.68
C ALA A 351 9.28 -21.90 -21.61
N ASP A 352 9.94 -22.75 -22.40
CA ASP A 352 11.01 -22.34 -23.32
C ASP A 352 10.51 -21.60 -24.59
N LYS A 353 9.20 -21.52 -24.79
CA LYS A 353 8.61 -20.90 -25.99
C LYS A 353 7.75 -19.68 -25.63
N PRO A 354 8.33 -18.48 -25.61
CA PRO A 354 7.58 -17.27 -25.40
C PRO A 354 6.62 -16.99 -26.57
N ARG A 355 5.43 -16.44 -26.25
CA ARG A 355 4.42 -16.02 -27.23
C ARG A 355 4.06 -14.57 -27.00
N GLY A 356 4.69 -13.69 -27.77
CA GLY A 356 4.53 -12.24 -27.62
C GLY A 356 5.24 -11.67 -26.40
N LYS A 357 5.20 -10.34 -26.26
CA LYS A 357 5.76 -9.61 -25.11
C LYS A 357 4.71 -8.65 -24.55
N ALA A 358 4.62 -8.59 -23.24
CA ALA A 358 3.97 -7.49 -22.55
C ALA A 358 4.84 -6.23 -22.65
N ASP A 359 4.25 -5.05 -22.56
CA ASP A 359 5.01 -3.81 -22.60
C ASP A 359 5.79 -3.63 -21.29
N VAL A 360 5.11 -3.61 -20.14
CA VAL A 360 5.71 -3.38 -18.83
C VAL A 360 5.28 -4.46 -17.85
N VAL A 361 6.26 -4.96 -17.11
CA VAL A 361 6.10 -5.91 -16.01
C VAL A 361 6.82 -5.37 -14.79
N LEU A 362 6.06 -5.18 -13.71
CA LEU A 362 6.59 -4.83 -12.41
C LEU A 362 6.64 -6.09 -11.55
N VAL A 363 7.75 -6.33 -10.87
CA VAL A 363 7.94 -7.51 -10.02
C VAL A 363 8.23 -7.07 -8.60
N ASP A 364 7.29 -7.31 -7.71
CA ASP A 364 7.51 -7.09 -6.28
C ASP A 364 8.21 -8.29 -5.66
N GLU A 365 9.11 -8.04 -4.71
CA GLU A 365 9.91 -9.07 -4.04
C GLU A 365 10.63 -10.00 -5.04
N ALA A 366 11.35 -9.43 -6.01
CA ALA A 366 11.99 -10.22 -7.07
C ALA A 366 13.06 -11.20 -6.56
N HIS A 367 13.56 -11.05 -5.33
CA HIS A 367 14.41 -12.01 -4.67
C HIS A 367 13.71 -13.37 -4.38
N LEU A 368 12.38 -13.42 -4.48
CA LEU A 368 11.61 -14.66 -4.36
C LEU A 368 11.40 -15.38 -5.72
N LEU A 369 11.92 -14.85 -6.81
CA LEU A 369 11.88 -15.50 -8.12
C LEU A 369 12.72 -16.77 -8.11
N LEU A 370 12.17 -17.85 -8.68
CA LEU A 370 12.87 -19.13 -8.74
C LEU A 370 14.01 -19.09 -9.76
N THR A 371 15.19 -19.53 -9.34
CA THR A 371 16.39 -19.67 -10.16
C THR A 371 16.57 -21.09 -10.71
N GLN A 372 15.61 -21.99 -10.43
CA GLN A 372 15.56 -23.38 -10.92
C GLN A 372 14.11 -23.85 -11.01
N GLY A 373 13.87 -24.98 -11.70
CA GLY A 373 12.55 -25.59 -11.77
C GLY A 373 12.05 -26.07 -10.40
N ASP A 374 10.76 -25.86 -10.14
CA ASP A 374 10.06 -26.26 -8.91
C ASP A 374 8.59 -26.60 -9.22
N GLN A 375 7.81 -27.05 -8.19
CA GLN A 375 6.38 -27.34 -8.34
C GLN A 375 5.63 -26.11 -8.89
N GLY A 376 5.06 -26.24 -10.09
CA GLY A 376 4.33 -25.17 -10.78
C GLY A 376 5.14 -24.29 -11.72
N TYR A 377 6.46 -24.46 -11.78
CA TYR A 377 7.34 -23.78 -12.73
C TYR A 377 8.34 -24.77 -13.37
N SER A 378 8.27 -24.93 -14.69
CA SER A 378 9.11 -25.86 -15.44
C SER A 378 10.31 -25.22 -16.14
N GLY A 379 10.52 -23.90 -16.00
CA GLY A 379 11.65 -23.17 -16.56
C GLY A 379 12.92 -23.32 -15.75
N LYS A 380 13.98 -22.64 -16.20
CA LYS A 380 15.31 -22.70 -15.56
C LYS A 380 15.57 -21.49 -14.66
N ASN A 381 15.06 -20.31 -15.02
CA ASN A 381 15.20 -19.07 -14.27
C ASN A 381 14.03 -18.14 -14.58
N MET A 382 13.28 -17.75 -13.56
CA MET A 382 12.08 -16.94 -13.74
C MET A 382 12.38 -15.54 -14.26
N LEU A 383 13.47 -14.88 -13.82
CA LEU A 383 13.81 -13.56 -14.31
C LEU A 383 14.12 -13.56 -15.81
N HIS A 384 14.89 -14.55 -16.26
CA HIS A 384 15.15 -14.75 -17.69
C HIS A 384 13.86 -14.97 -18.47
N ASP A 385 12.99 -15.82 -17.96
CA ASP A 385 11.69 -16.08 -18.59
C ASP A 385 10.78 -14.86 -18.66
N LEU A 386 10.85 -13.94 -17.68
CA LEU A 386 10.14 -12.67 -17.70
C LEU A 386 10.73 -11.72 -18.74
N LEU A 387 12.06 -11.59 -18.82
CA LEU A 387 12.74 -10.74 -19.82
C LEU A 387 12.46 -11.16 -21.26
N ARG A 388 12.27 -12.44 -21.51
CA ARG A 388 11.85 -12.95 -22.83
C ARG A 388 10.40 -12.62 -23.17
N ARG A 389 9.56 -12.25 -22.18
CA ARG A 389 8.11 -12.02 -22.30
C ARG A 389 7.67 -10.59 -21.99
N ALA A 390 8.59 -9.70 -21.75
CA ALA A 390 8.31 -8.27 -21.51
C ALA A 390 9.31 -7.39 -22.26
N LYS A 391 8.89 -6.20 -22.67
CA LYS A 391 9.80 -5.18 -23.21
C LYS A 391 10.61 -4.53 -22.09
N VAL A 392 9.93 -4.21 -20.99
CA VAL A 392 10.57 -3.66 -19.78
C VAL A 392 10.13 -4.46 -18.56
N VAL A 393 11.10 -4.87 -17.74
CA VAL A 393 10.89 -5.49 -16.43
C VAL A 393 11.46 -4.55 -15.38
N ILE A 394 10.62 -4.11 -14.44
CA ILE A 394 11.03 -3.34 -13.26
C ILE A 394 10.94 -4.28 -12.08
N ALA A 395 12.06 -4.55 -11.42
CA ALA A 395 12.15 -5.58 -10.39
C ALA A 395 12.64 -4.97 -9.06
N VAL A 396 11.80 -5.04 -8.03
CA VAL A 396 12.18 -4.69 -6.66
C VAL A 396 12.96 -5.83 -6.06
N PHE A 397 14.19 -5.56 -5.64
CA PHE A 397 15.11 -6.58 -5.17
C PHE A 397 15.77 -6.19 -3.84
N ASP A 398 15.79 -7.15 -2.91
CA ASP A 398 16.54 -7.05 -1.65
C ASP A 398 17.39 -8.31 -1.49
N PRO A 399 18.72 -8.24 -1.65
CA PRO A 399 19.60 -9.40 -1.59
C PRO A 399 19.61 -10.09 -0.22
N ASN A 400 19.22 -9.38 0.85
CA ASN A 400 19.25 -9.86 2.21
C ASN A 400 17.97 -10.64 2.60
N GLN A 401 16.96 -10.71 1.71
CA GLN A 401 15.68 -11.38 1.97
C GLN A 401 15.48 -12.69 1.20
N ILE A 402 16.52 -13.34 0.73
CA ILE A 402 16.43 -14.64 0.07
C ILE A 402 16.15 -15.73 1.11
N LEU A 403 14.99 -16.40 1.00
CA LEU A 403 14.49 -17.33 2.01
C LEU A 403 14.75 -18.82 1.68
N GLN A 404 14.94 -19.19 0.41
CA GLN A 404 15.02 -20.57 -0.04
C GLN A 404 16.20 -20.80 -0.99
N THR A 405 16.74 -22.01 -0.99
CA THR A 405 17.81 -22.42 -1.92
C THR A 405 17.40 -22.32 -3.39
N SER A 406 16.13 -22.56 -3.71
CA SER A 406 15.59 -22.43 -5.07
C SER A 406 15.47 -20.98 -5.56
N GLN A 407 15.66 -20.01 -4.67
CA GLN A 407 15.67 -18.57 -4.95
C GLN A 407 17.08 -17.98 -4.93
N ARG A 408 18.09 -18.79 -4.53
CA ARG A 408 19.47 -18.34 -4.44
C ARG A 408 20.08 -18.21 -5.84
N TRP A 409 20.56 -17.03 -6.15
CA TRP A 409 21.32 -16.74 -7.35
C TRP A 409 22.73 -17.34 -7.25
N SER A 410 23.26 -17.83 -8.36
CA SER A 410 24.67 -18.24 -8.41
C SER A 410 25.57 -17.01 -8.17
N GLU A 411 26.81 -17.23 -7.71
CA GLU A 411 27.78 -16.14 -7.55
C GLU A 411 28.01 -15.42 -8.89
N GLU A 412 28.06 -16.17 -9.99
CA GLU A 412 28.25 -15.64 -11.34
C GLU A 412 27.06 -14.76 -11.77
N ASP A 413 25.80 -15.17 -11.47
CA ASP A 413 24.62 -14.38 -11.75
C ASP A 413 24.57 -13.13 -10.85
N GLN A 414 24.98 -13.24 -9.58
CA GLN A 414 25.04 -12.10 -8.66
C GLN A 414 26.08 -11.08 -9.11
N ASP A 415 27.28 -11.50 -9.48
CA ASP A 415 28.35 -10.63 -9.97
C ASP A 415 27.95 -9.92 -11.28
N MET A 416 27.16 -10.59 -12.11
CA MET A 416 26.67 -10.03 -13.38
C MET A 416 25.53 -9.01 -13.15
N LEU A 417 24.59 -9.34 -12.27
CA LEU A 417 23.44 -8.49 -11.98
C LEU A 417 23.77 -7.37 -10.98
N PHE A 418 24.68 -7.66 -10.04
CA PHE A 418 25.08 -6.76 -8.95
C PHE A 418 26.61 -6.75 -8.82
N PRO A 419 27.35 -6.25 -9.83
CA PRO A 419 28.80 -6.19 -9.74
C PRO A 419 29.20 -5.43 -8.47
N GLN A 420 30.12 -6.01 -7.69
CA GLN A 420 30.62 -5.39 -6.47
C GLN A 420 31.17 -4.00 -6.83
N GLN A 421 30.50 -2.96 -6.35
CA GLN A 421 31.01 -1.61 -6.46
C GLN A 421 32.27 -1.52 -5.60
N ALA A 422 33.35 -0.97 -6.14
CA ALA A 422 34.54 -0.70 -5.34
C ALA A 422 34.14 0.18 -4.15
N GLU A 423 34.63 -0.12 -2.94
CA GLU A 423 34.31 0.62 -1.71
C GLU A 423 34.43 2.15 -1.82
N SER A 424 35.26 2.63 -2.78
CA SER A 424 35.40 4.06 -3.11
C SER A 424 34.16 4.66 -3.80
N ASP A 425 33.30 3.85 -4.44
CA ASP A 425 32.10 4.32 -5.14
C ASP A 425 30.88 4.29 -4.23
N VAL A 426 30.84 3.39 -3.23
CA VAL A 426 29.79 3.35 -2.21
C VAL A 426 29.75 4.65 -1.38
N GLN A 427 30.92 5.22 -1.04
CA GLN A 427 30.98 6.50 -0.32
C GLN A 427 30.60 7.71 -1.18
N LYS A 428 30.79 7.64 -2.50
CA LYS A 428 30.40 8.71 -3.44
C LYS A 428 28.92 8.64 -3.81
N THR A 429 28.34 7.44 -3.90
CA THR A 429 26.91 7.23 -4.15
C THR A 429 26.05 7.55 -2.92
N ALA A 430 26.55 7.36 -1.71
CA ALA A 430 25.81 7.70 -0.48
C ALA A 430 25.51 9.20 -0.31
N ALA A 431 26.21 10.09 -1.03
CA ALA A 431 26.08 11.54 -0.85
C ALA A 431 25.42 12.30 -2.01
N GLY A 432 25.07 11.65 -3.15
CA GLY A 432 24.68 12.45 -4.30
C GLY A 432 23.73 11.85 -5.36
N TYR A 433 23.39 10.56 -5.31
CA TYR A 433 22.64 9.91 -6.39
C TYR A 433 21.52 8.97 -5.92
N SER A 434 20.98 9.17 -4.73
CA SER A 434 19.79 8.43 -4.29
C SER A 434 18.62 8.71 -5.24
N GLY A 435 17.95 7.66 -5.69
CA GLY A 435 16.77 7.77 -6.56
C GLY A 435 17.07 8.02 -8.06
N GLN A 436 18.32 8.11 -8.50
CA GLN A 436 18.63 8.28 -9.93
C GLN A 436 18.88 6.94 -10.63
N LEU A 437 18.34 6.82 -11.85
CA LEU A 437 18.56 5.66 -12.71
C LEU A 437 20.00 5.67 -13.24
N GLU A 438 20.74 4.57 -13.02
CA GLU A 438 22.05 4.38 -13.64
C GLU A 438 21.92 4.28 -15.16
N ARG A 439 23.02 4.55 -15.88
CA ARG A 439 23.04 4.34 -17.32
C ARG A 439 22.82 2.87 -17.65
N PHE A 440 21.99 2.59 -18.67
CA PHE A 440 21.81 1.24 -19.17
C PHE A 440 23.12 0.65 -19.68
N VAL A 441 23.41 -0.57 -19.22
CA VAL A 441 24.56 -1.37 -19.65
C VAL A 441 24.10 -2.68 -20.30
N PRO A 442 24.84 -3.22 -21.29
CA PRO A 442 24.51 -4.52 -21.86
C PRO A 442 24.57 -5.63 -20.81
N LEU A 443 23.54 -6.49 -20.80
CA LEU A 443 23.43 -7.66 -19.96
C LEU A 443 23.30 -8.90 -20.85
N ASN A 444 24.23 -9.84 -20.74
CA ASN A 444 24.18 -11.12 -21.45
C ASN A 444 23.85 -12.22 -20.46
N MET A 445 22.66 -12.79 -20.56
CA MET A 445 22.22 -13.88 -19.69
C MET A 445 21.76 -15.07 -20.53
N TRP A 446 22.30 -16.24 -20.23
CA TRP A 446 21.92 -17.53 -20.86
C TRP A 446 21.86 -17.49 -22.39
N GLY A 447 22.71 -16.66 -23.03
CA GLY A 447 22.81 -16.52 -24.48
C GLY A 447 21.89 -15.49 -25.10
N ASP A 448 21.04 -14.84 -24.32
CA ASP A 448 20.20 -13.72 -24.75
C ASP A 448 20.81 -12.37 -24.30
N HIS A 449 20.49 -11.30 -25.02
CA HIS A 449 21.00 -9.96 -24.80
C HIS A 449 19.90 -9.04 -24.27
N TYR A 450 20.21 -8.28 -23.24
CA TYR A 450 19.31 -7.35 -22.54
C TYR A 450 20.05 -6.05 -22.22
N LEU A 451 19.32 -5.05 -21.74
CA LEU A 451 19.86 -3.85 -21.14
C LEU A 451 19.52 -3.83 -19.66
N LEU A 452 20.49 -3.52 -18.81
CA LEU A 452 20.34 -3.46 -17.35
C LEU A 452 20.60 -2.06 -16.85
N SER A 453 19.73 -1.58 -15.99
CA SER A 453 19.93 -0.38 -15.17
C SER A 453 19.51 -0.62 -13.72
N ARG A 454 19.93 0.24 -12.79
CA ARG A 454 19.66 0.13 -11.37
C ARG A 454 19.28 1.48 -10.78
N ILE A 455 18.49 1.42 -9.72
CA ILE A 455 18.18 2.53 -8.83
C ILE A 455 18.38 2.04 -7.40
N CYS A 456 19.03 2.86 -6.55
CA CYS A 456 19.17 2.58 -5.14
C CYS A 456 18.33 3.54 -4.29
N LEU A 457 17.53 3.00 -3.37
CA LEU A 457 16.80 3.74 -2.35
C LEU A 457 17.51 3.55 -1.01
N HIS A 458 17.84 4.62 -0.34
CA HIS A 458 18.65 4.57 0.89
C HIS A 458 17.84 4.86 2.14
N ARG A 459 16.82 5.73 2.06
CA ARG A 459 16.05 6.15 3.22
C ARG A 459 15.09 5.06 3.69
N GLN A 460 15.28 4.61 4.92
CA GLN A 460 14.45 3.59 5.58
C GLN A 460 13.33 4.26 6.40
N PHE A 461 12.06 3.75 6.30
CA PHE A 461 10.87 4.32 6.95
C PHE A 461 10.19 3.35 7.93
N ARG A 462 10.57 2.05 7.93
CA ARG A 462 9.87 1.02 8.72
C ARG A 462 10.26 1.07 10.19
N ILE A 463 11.53 1.33 10.47
CA ILE A 463 12.06 1.37 11.84
C ILE A 463 12.23 2.84 12.24
N ALA A 464 11.31 3.34 13.05
CA ALA A 464 11.34 4.71 13.56
C ALA A 464 12.30 4.81 14.75
N ALA A 465 13.61 4.58 14.53
CA ALA A 465 14.67 4.62 15.51
C ALA A 465 15.79 5.60 15.11
N ASP A 466 16.70 5.89 16.03
CA ASP A 466 17.90 6.64 15.72
C ASP A 466 18.91 5.80 14.90
N ASP A 467 19.85 6.46 14.25
CA ASP A 467 20.85 5.81 13.38
C ASP A 467 21.69 4.77 14.13
N ALA A 468 21.96 4.98 15.41
CA ALA A 468 22.75 4.05 16.22
C ALA A 468 21.98 2.74 16.47
N THR A 469 20.68 2.84 16.68
CA THR A 469 19.79 1.68 16.86
C THR A 469 19.59 0.94 15.55
N ILE A 470 19.40 1.64 14.43
CA ILE A 470 19.29 1.06 13.09
C ILE A 470 20.59 0.31 12.74
N GLN A 471 21.74 0.94 12.93
CA GLN A 471 23.04 0.31 12.68
C GLN A 471 23.28 -0.93 13.56
N TRP A 472 22.83 -0.90 14.82
CA TRP A 472 22.92 -2.07 15.68
C TRP A 472 22.06 -3.23 15.20
N ILE A 473 20.85 -2.95 14.71
CA ILE A 473 19.95 -3.96 14.13
C ILE A 473 20.57 -4.59 12.89
N ASP A 474 21.14 -3.79 11.99
CA ASP A 474 21.80 -4.26 10.78
C ASP A 474 23.04 -5.11 11.11
N ASP A 475 23.90 -4.65 12.02
CA ASP A 475 25.08 -5.41 12.44
C ASP A 475 24.72 -6.75 13.11
N PHE A 476 23.61 -6.77 13.86
CA PHE A 476 23.09 -7.98 14.48
C PHE A 476 22.52 -8.95 13.44
N ALA A 477 21.71 -8.45 12.51
CA ALA A 477 21.09 -9.24 11.45
C ALA A 477 22.15 -9.85 10.50
N ASP A 478 23.18 -9.07 10.18
CA ASP A 478 24.30 -9.52 9.35
C ASP A 478 25.30 -10.42 10.08
N GLY A 479 25.11 -10.65 11.38
CA GLY A 479 26.04 -11.44 12.21
C GLY A 479 27.41 -10.79 12.42
N LYS A 480 27.53 -9.49 12.20
CA LYS A 480 28.80 -8.75 12.32
C LYS A 480 29.22 -8.58 13.77
N ARG A 481 28.27 -8.22 14.64
CA ARG A 481 28.52 -8.11 16.08
C ARG A 481 27.22 -8.15 16.89
N ILE A 482 27.35 -8.57 18.16
CA ILE A 482 26.36 -8.40 19.20
C ILE A 482 27.00 -7.49 20.24
N GLY A 483 26.61 -6.25 20.30
CA GLY A 483 27.09 -5.29 21.30
C GLY A 483 25.99 -4.96 22.31
N ARG A 484 26.23 -3.93 23.10
CA ARG A 484 25.19 -3.37 23.96
C ARG A 484 24.08 -2.79 23.07
N ILE A 485 22.83 -3.11 23.37
CA ILE A 485 21.66 -2.54 22.69
C ILE A 485 21.67 -1.01 22.96
N PRO A 486 21.64 -0.17 21.90
CA PRO A 486 21.55 1.27 22.07
C PRO A 486 20.26 1.68 22.78
N GLN A 487 20.28 2.81 23.42
CA GLN A 487 19.09 3.41 24.02
C GLN A 487 18.67 4.59 23.14
N ASP A 488 17.65 4.39 22.32
CA ASP A 488 17.01 5.48 21.60
C ASP A 488 16.20 6.34 22.58
N ILE A 489 16.39 7.65 22.52
CA ILE A 489 15.70 8.63 23.37
C ILE A 489 14.50 9.28 22.68
N GLY A 490 14.25 8.91 21.40
CA GLY A 490 13.25 9.57 20.57
C GLY A 490 13.67 10.98 20.13
N GLU A 491 12.77 11.66 19.47
CA GLU A 491 12.94 13.04 19.03
C GLU A 491 11.79 13.89 19.56
N LYS A 492 12.12 15.02 20.18
CA LYS A 492 11.13 15.94 20.74
C LYS A 492 11.16 17.26 20.01
N ASP A 493 9.99 17.80 19.76
CA ASP A 493 9.85 19.18 19.35
C ASP A 493 10.47 20.11 20.38
N ARG A 494 11.28 21.06 19.92
CA ARG A 494 12.04 21.96 20.80
C ARG A 494 11.16 23.01 21.48
N GLU A 495 10.02 23.34 20.90
CA GLU A 495 9.11 24.37 21.39
C GLU A 495 8.05 23.79 22.31
N THR A 496 7.44 22.66 21.92
CA THR A 496 6.35 22.03 22.67
C THR A 496 6.83 21.02 23.71
N GLY A 497 8.01 20.42 23.49
CA GLY A 497 8.54 19.32 24.32
C GLY A 497 7.84 17.98 24.09
N GLU A 498 6.88 17.90 23.17
CA GLU A 498 6.20 16.68 22.79
C GLU A 498 7.08 15.83 21.87
N TYR A 499 6.82 14.52 21.83
CA TYR A 499 7.55 13.64 20.94
C TYR A 499 7.08 13.82 19.50
N VAL A 500 8.00 14.17 18.60
CA VAL A 500 7.82 14.06 17.13
C VAL A 500 8.03 12.61 16.70
N ARG A 501 8.99 11.92 17.34
CA ARG A 501 9.26 10.49 17.20
C ARG A 501 9.42 9.86 18.58
N GLU A 502 8.54 8.92 18.91
CA GLU A 502 8.66 8.16 20.16
C GLU A 502 9.96 7.35 20.21
N PRO A 503 10.52 7.09 21.40
CA PRO A 503 11.68 6.23 21.56
C PRO A 503 11.41 4.82 21.02
N PHE A 504 12.32 4.30 20.20
CA PHE A 504 12.29 2.91 19.76
C PHE A 504 12.93 2.02 20.83
N GLU A 505 12.25 0.94 21.19
CA GLU A 505 12.69 0.07 22.26
C GLU A 505 12.86 -1.38 21.80
N ILE A 506 14.04 -1.96 22.06
CA ILE A 506 14.31 -3.37 21.88
C ILE A 506 14.28 -4.02 23.26
N ARG A 507 13.34 -4.94 23.48
CA ARG A 507 13.20 -5.70 24.73
C ARG A 507 13.56 -7.17 24.54
N VAL A 508 14.30 -7.70 25.49
CA VAL A 508 14.62 -9.12 25.56
C VAL A 508 13.91 -9.72 26.78
N PHE A 509 13.21 -10.82 26.57
CA PHE A 509 12.45 -11.52 27.60
C PHE A 509 13.09 -12.88 27.91
N ASP A 510 13.18 -13.22 29.19
CA ASP A 510 13.67 -14.53 29.66
C ASP A 510 12.59 -15.63 29.54
N SER A 511 11.37 -15.26 29.18
CA SER A 511 10.22 -16.15 29.09
C SER A 511 9.38 -15.86 27.84
N PRO A 512 9.05 -16.87 27.04
CA PRO A 512 8.12 -16.72 25.90
C PRO A 512 6.71 -16.35 26.38
N VAL A 513 6.33 -16.72 27.62
CA VAL A 513 5.04 -16.37 28.21
C VAL A 513 4.96 -14.85 28.47
N GLU A 514 6.03 -14.27 29.03
CA GLU A 514 6.09 -12.83 29.27
C GLU A 514 6.15 -12.04 27.96
N LEU A 515 6.90 -12.50 26.97
CA LEU A 515 6.93 -11.91 25.64
C LEU A 515 5.51 -11.90 25.02
N PHE A 516 4.83 -13.03 25.05
CA PHE A 516 3.49 -13.14 24.49
C PHE A 516 2.48 -12.23 25.18
N LYS A 517 2.56 -12.14 26.52
CA LYS A 517 1.73 -11.23 27.31
C LYS A 517 1.99 -9.77 26.95
N ALA A 518 3.25 -9.36 26.82
CA ALA A 518 3.60 -7.99 26.42
C ALA A 518 3.11 -7.65 25.02
N ILE A 519 3.16 -8.59 24.07
CA ILE A 519 2.61 -8.41 22.72
C ILE A 519 1.08 -8.26 22.75
N LYS A 520 0.39 -9.08 23.55
CA LYS A 520 -1.07 -8.94 23.73
C LYS A 520 -1.45 -7.59 24.32
N GLU A 521 -0.75 -7.15 25.36
CA GLU A 521 -0.96 -5.83 25.97
C GLU A 521 -0.79 -4.71 24.94
N LYS A 522 0.23 -4.77 24.07
CA LYS A 522 0.42 -3.79 23.00
C LYS A 522 -0.71 -3.84 21.95
N ALA A 523 -1.18 -5.03 21.61
CA ALA A 523 -2.29 -5.19 20.66
C ALA A 523 -3.61 -4.62 21.20
N TYR A 524 -3.85 -4.70 22.50
CA TYR A 524 -5.06 -4.13 23.14
C TYR A 524 -4.96 -2.61 23.37
N LEU A 525 -3.78 -2.10 23.75
CA LEU A 525 -3.58 -0.67 24.08
C LEU A 525 -3.79 0.27 22.88
N LYS A 526 -3.58 -0.21 21.65
CA LYS A 526 -3.79 0.60 20.43
C LYS A 526 -5.23 0.61 19.94
N ALA A 527 -6.09 -0.16 20.54
CA ALA A 527 -7.44 -0.30 20.04
C ALA A 527 -8.32 0.83 20.58
N SER A 528 -8.66 1.79 19.76
CA SER A 528 -9.71 2.79 19.98
C SER A 528 -11.09 2.13 20.20
N GLY A 529 -11.20 1.25 21.17
CA GLY A 529 -12.46 0.60 21.59
C GLY A 529 -12.77 -0.74 20.94
N VAL A 530 -11.88 -1.33 20.12
CA VAL A 530 -12.04 -2.67 19.54
C VAL A 530 -10.87 -3.56 19.97
N ASP A 531 -11.14 -4.54 20.82
CA ASP A 531 -10.15 -5.46 21.35
C ASP A 531 -9.39 -6.22 20.25
N GLY A 532 -8.05 -6.22 20.30
CA GLY A 532 -7.21 -7.04 19.43
C GLY A 532 -6.97 -6.49 18.02
N CYS A 533 -7.24 -5.20 17.77
CA CYS A 533 -7.02 -4.57 16.47
C CYS A 533 -5.58 -4.12 16.19
N GLY A 534 -4.69 -4.11 17.18
CA GLY A 534 -3.29 -3.73 16.98
C GLY A 534 -2.50 -4.79 16.20
N LEU A 535 -1.54 -4.35 15.36
CA LEU A 535 -0.70 -5.23 14.53
C LEU A 535 0.42 -5.94 15.28
N SER A 536 0.44 -5.89 16.61
CA SER A 536 1.45 -6.58 17.42
C SER A 536 1.17 -8.07 17.45
N ARG A 537 2.10 -8.89 16.93
CA ARG A 537 1.99 -10.35 16.83
C ARG A 537 3.29 -11.03 17.22
N VAL A 538 3.20 -12.29 17.65
CA VAL A 538 4.35 -13.14 17.90
C VAL A 538 4.63 -14.00 16.66
N VAL A 539 5.88 -14.09 16.26
CA VAL A 539 6.33 -14.92 15.14
C VAL A 539 7.45 -15.85 15.57
N ALA A 540 7.55 -17.00 14.91
CA ALA A 540 8.63 -17.95 15.11
C ALA A 540 9.19 -18.44 13.78
N THR A 541 10.44 -18.89 13.78
CA THR A 541 11.08 -19.54 12.64
C THR A 541 10.55 -20.96 12.45
N TYR A 542 10.86 -21.61 11.29
CA TYR A 542 10.41 -22.97 10.96
C TYR A 542 11.20 -24.08 11.69
N ASP A 543 11.57 -23.86 12.95
CA ASP A 543 12.26 -24.85 13.79
C ASP A 543 11.31 -25.80 14.52
N TRP A 544 10.00 -25.52 14.44
CA TRP A 544 8.96 -26.38 15.01
C TRP A 544 8.39 -27.32 13.96
N ASP A 545 7.90 -28.48 14.40
CA ASP A 545 7.18 -29.38 13.52
C ASP A 545 5.94 -28.73 12.93
N TYR A 546 5.90 -28.60 11.60
CA TYR A 546 4.77 -28.04 10.86
C TYR A 546 4.37 -28.95 9.72
N LYS A 547 3.10 -29.34 9.66
CA LYS A 547 2.49 -29.95 8.48
C LYS A 547 1.38 -29.05 7.97
N GLY A 548 1.63 -28.36 6.87
CA GLY A 548 0.58 -27.70 6.12
C GLY A 548 -0.42 -28.75 5.63
N GLY A 549 -1.68 -28.65 5.98
CA GLY A 549 -2.69 -29.59 5.52
C GLY A 549 -3.97 -29.52 6.34
N LYS A 550 -5.01 -30.13 5.78
CA LYS A 550 -6.31 -30.22 6.43
C LYS A 550 -6.18 -30.97 7.77
N ILE A 551 -6.87 -30.51 8.78
CA ILE A 551 -7.11 -31.27 10.02
C ILE A 551 -7.61 -32.65 9.61
N ASN A 552 -6.83 -33.69 9.86
CA ASN A 552 -7.25 -35.07 9.61
C ASN A 552 -7.80 -35.64 10.92
N ASP A 553 -8.91 -36.36 10.85
CA ASP A 553 -9.54 -37.10 11.97
C ASP A 553 -8.61 -38.09 12.67
N SER A 554 -7.42 -38.36 12.12
CA SER A 554 -6.40 -39.24 12.69
C SER A 554 -5.44 -38.60 13.69
N SER A 555 -5.50 -37.25 13.85
CA SER A 555 -4.78 -36.54 14.89
C SER A 555 -5.82 -35.98 15.86
N PRO A 556 -5.98 -36.55 17.07
CA PRO A 556 -7.01 -36.10 18.02
C PRO A 556 -6.90 -34.63 18.37
N ASP A 557 -5.74 -34.04 18.13
CA ASP A 557 -5.39 -32.68 18.56
C ASP A 557 -5.20 -31.71 17.39
N GLY A 558 -5.13 -32.18 16.15
CA GLY A 558 -5.22 -31.43 14.87
C GLY A 558 -4.39 -30.15 14.69
N LEU A 559 -3.81 -29.64 15.74
CA LEU A 559 -3.11 -28.36 15.79
C LEU A 559 -1.60 -28.57 15.92
N TRP A 560 -0.86 -27.82 15.10
CA TRP A 560 0.58 -27.67 15.27
C TRP A 560 0.82 -26.48 16.17
N ASN A 561 1.63 -26.66 17.20
CA ASN A 561 1.85 -25.65 18.23
C ASN A 561 3.33 -25.29 18.31
N VAL A 562 3.59 -24.02 18.59
CA VAL A 562 4.87 -23.60 19.14
C VAL A 562 4.83 -23.92 20.62
N GLU A 563 5.58 -24.95 21.02
CA GLU A 563 5.61 -25.45 22.40
C GLU A 563 6.99 -25.24 23.02
N MET A 564 7.03 -24.67 24.20
CA MET A 564 8.22 -24.54 25.04
C MET A 564 7.89 -24.84 26.49
N HIS A 565 8.82 -25.47 27.19
CA HIS A 565 8.69 -25.74 28.61
C HIS A 565 9.98 -25.38 29.36
N ARG A 566 9.86 -25.09 30.64
CA ARG A 566 10.99 -24.83 31.53
C ARG A 566 11.45 -26.14 32.15
N ASP A 567 12.72 -26.47 32.00
CA ASP A 567 13.28 -27.69 32.60
C ASP A 567 13.54 -27.54 34.11
N ALA A 568 13.97 -28.64 34.76
CA ALA A 568 14.27 -28.62 36.21
C ALA A 568 15.40 -27.65 36.60
N GLN A 569 16.20 -27.21 35.64
CA GLN A 569 17.28 -26.21 35.81
C GLN A 569 16.78 -24.77 35.55
N GLY A 570 15.51 -24.58 35.24
CA GLY A 570 14.91 -23.29 34.95
C GLY A 570 15.18 -22.77 33.54
N VAL A 571 15.69 -23.59 32.62
CA VAL A 571 16.01 -23.24 31.24
C VAL A 571 14.82 -23.58 30.34
N TRP A 572 14.45 -22.68 29.45
CA TRP A 572 13.44 -22.94 28.44
C TRP A 572 13.95 -23.91 27.37
N ARG A 573 13.15 -24.93 27.09
CA ARG A 573 13.41 -25.97 26.07
C ARG A 573 12.29 -26.00 25.06
N MET A 574 12.62 -26.29 23.79
CA MET A 574 11.64 -26.46 22.73
C MET A 574 10.91 -27.82 22.91
N GLY A 575 9.62 -27.82 22.52
CA GLY A 575 8.76 -28.99 22.58
C GLY A 575 7.98 -29.13 23.88
N ALA A 576 7.12 -30.16 23.92
CA ALA A 576 6.26 -30.45 25.07
C ALA A 576 7.10 -30.96 26.26
N ALA A 577 6.65 -30.62 27.46
CA ALA A 577 7.26 -31.17 28.67
C ALA A 577 7.10 -32.71 28.73
N PRO A 578 8.08 -33.44 29.23
CA PRO A 578 7.99 -34.90 29.39
C PRO A 578 6.74 -35.27 30.20
N GLY A 579 5.90 -36.17 29.65
CA GLY A 579 4.66 -36.62 30.30
C GLY A 579 3.42 -35.74 30.11
N THR A 580 3.51 -34.68 29.33
CA THR A 580 2.34 -33.85 28.96
C THR A 580 1.58 -34.56 27.84
N GLN A 581 0.27 -34.79 28.02
CA GLN A 581 -0.59 -35.19 26.91
C GLN A 581 -0.74 -34.02 25.96
N ARG A 582 -0.39 -34.20 24.69
CA ARG A 582 -0.67 -33.24 23.64
C ARG A 582 -2.18 -33.22 23.42
N GLY A 583 -2.80 -32.05 23.55
CA GLY A 583 -4.22 -31.90 23.30
C GLY A 583 -4.72 -30.49 23.52
N TYR A 584 -5.96 -30.27 23.16
CA TYR A 584 -6.68 -29.00 23.33
C TYR A 584 -6.61 -28.45 24.76
N ASP A 585 -6.49 -29.35 25.76
CA ASP A 585 -6.29 -29.00 27.18
C ASP A 585 -4.89 -28.43 27.49
N ALA A 586 -3.93 -28.57 26.56
CA ALA A 586 -2.61 -27.93 26.66
C ALA A 586 -2.66 -26.44 26.27
N PHE A 587 -3.68 -26.02 25.56
CA PHE A 587 -3.92 -24.64 25.19
C PHE A 587 -4.46 -23.89 26.41
N ASN A 588 -3.57 -23.28 27.17
CA ASN A 588 -3.96 -22.39 28.27
C ASN A 588 -3.47 -20.99 27.96
N PRO A 589 -4.35 -20.10 27.44
CA PRO A 589 -3.99 -18.73 27.11
C PRO A 589 -3.51 -17.91 28.32
N ASP A 590 -3.88 -18.32 29.55
CA ASP A 590 -3.46 -17.69 30.80
C ASP A 590 -2.20 -18.31 31.42
N GLY A 591 -1.55 -19.22 30.67
CA GLY A 591 -0.19 -19.75 30.85
C GLY A 591 0.21 -20.16 32.26
N LYS A 592 0.51 -21.43 32.44
CA LYS A 592 1.44 -21.82 33.52
C LYS A 592 2.76 -21.11 33.25
N ALA A 593 3.34 -20.46 34.25
CA ALA A 593 4.59 -19.68 34.13
C ALA A 593 5.77 -20.44 33.49
N ASP A 594 5.71 -21.76 33.46
CA ASP A 594 6.77 -22.68 33.01
C ASP A 594 6.41 -23.45 31.72
N TYR A 595 5.30 -23.09 31.06
CA TYR A 595 4.86 -23.76 29.83
C TYR A 595 4.24 -22.76 28.86
N PHE A 596 4.68 -22.80 27.60
CA PHE A 596 4.17 -21.98 26.49
C PHE A 596 3.68 -22.92 25.40
N CYS A 597 2.44 -22.74 24.95
CA CYS A 597 1.84 -23.53 23.89
C CYS A 597 0.78 -22.71 23.16
N HIS A 598 1.06 -22.37 21.91
CA HIS A 598 0.15 -21.61 21.06
C HIS A 598 0.09 -22.21 19.66
N PRO A 599 -1.09 -22.16 18.98
CA PRO A 599 -1.22 -22.61 17.60
C PRO A 599 -0.21 -21.90 16.70
N TRP A 600 0.44 -22.66 15.82
CA TRP A 600 1.45 -22.13 14.94
C TRP A 600 0.94 -22.00 13.51
N ASN A 601 0.94 -20.77 12.98
CA ASN A 601 0.56 -20.46 11.60
C ASN A 601 -0.77 -21.12 11.21
N TYR A 602 -1.70 -21.13 12.15
CA TYR A 602 -3.00 -21.72 12.02
C TYR A 602 -4.00 -20.64 11.59
N GLU A 603 -4.49 -20.75 10.36
CA GLU A 603 -5.63 -19.96 9.94
C GLU A 603 -6.88 -20.61 10.55
N ILE A 604 -7.43 -20.02 11.62
CA ILE A 604 -8.62 -20.51 12.27
C ILE A 604 -9.79 -20.48 11.26
N LYS A 605 -10.12 -21.64 10.73
CA LYS A 605 -11.33 -21.83 9.96
C LYS A 605 -12.49 -21.95 10.93
N VAL A 606 -13.24 -20.91 11.09
CA VAL A 606 -14.48 -20.93 11.90
C VAL A 606 -15.57 -21.62 11.07
N GLY A 607 -15.77 -22.93 11.32
CA GLY A 607 -16.79 -23.76 10.69
C GLY A 607 -16.50 -24.08 9.22
N ASP A 608 -17.46 -24.75 8.55
CA ASP A 608 -17.39 -25.12 7.11
C ASP A 608 -17.31 -23.92 6.14
N LYS A 609 -17.55 -22.72 6.65
CA LYS A 609 -17.35 -21.45 5.97
C LYS A 609 -16.11 -20.82 6.60
N GLY A 610 -14.94 -21.04 6.02
CA GLY A 610 -13.72 -20.39 6.46
C GLY A 610 -13.92 -18.88 6.62
N LEU A 611 -13.24 -18.26 7.57
CA LEU A 611 -13.02 -16.82 7.57
C LEU A 611 -12.62 -16.43 6.14
N SER A 612 -13.20 -15.35 5.64
CA SER A 612 -12.88 -14.83 4.32
C SER A 612 -11.37 -14.89 4.12
N LEU A 613 -10.91 -15.49 3.02
CA LEU A 613 -9.51 -15.53 2.61
C LEU A 613 -8.92 -14.11 2.38
N ASP A 614 -9.72 -13.08 2.62
CA ASP A 614 -9.45 -11.68 2.35
C ASP A 614 -8.78 -10.96 3.52
N ALA A 615 -8.68 -11.58 4.72
CA ALA A 615 -8.03 -10.97 5.87
C ALA A 615 -6.53 -11.34 5.91
N VAL A 616 -5.70 -10.31 6.01
CA VAL A 616 -4.26 -10.46 6.27
C VAL A 616 -4.09 -11.07 7.67
N TRP A 617 -3.22 -12.08 7.82
CA TRP A 617 -3.03 -12.79 9.10
C TRP A 617 -2.77 -11.83 10.26
N ALA A 618 -1.89 -10.83 10.08
CA ALA A 618 -1.52 -9.86 11.11
C ALA A 618 -2.66 -8.90 11.50
N GLU A 619 -3.63 -8.68 10.60
CA GLU A 619 -4.75 -7.75 10.80
C GLU A 619 -5.96 -8.43 11.47
N SER A 620 -6.04 -9.75 11.41
CA SER A 620 -7.15 -10.49 11.98
C SER A 620 -7.09 -10.51 13.52
N PRO A 621 -8.14 -10.08 14.24
CA PRO A 621 -8.19 -10.20 15.69
C PRO A 621 -8.11 -11.67 16.18
N HIS A 622 -8.53 -12.61 15.34
CA HIS A 622 -8.53 -14.05 15.67
C HIS A 622 -7.13 -14.65 15.72
N THR A 623 -6.13 -14.02 15.11
CA THR A 623 -4.74 -14.51 15.10
C THR A 623 -3.91 -13.99 16.28
N LEU A 624 -4.51 -13.22 17.17
CA LEU A 624 -3.82 -12.68 18.35
C LEU A 624 -3.30 -13.78 19.29
N ASP A 625 -3.99 -14.91 19.34
CA ASP A 625 -3.62 -16.08 20.14
C ASP A 625 -2.74 -17.09 19.38
N GLU A 626 -2.36 -16.78 18.15
CA GLU A 626 -1.49 -17.60 17.33
C GLU A 626 -0.04 -17.09 17.34
N VAL A 627 0.89 -17.99 16.99
CA VAL A 627 2.26 -17.64 16.61
C VAL A 627 2.35 -17.74 15.09
N GLY A 628 2.73 -16.66 14.41
CA GLY A 628 2.94 -16.64 12.98
C GLY A 628 4.31 -17.17 12.59
N SER A 629 4.49 -17.42 11.30
CA SER A 629 5.80 -17.65 10.70
C SER A 629 6.35 -16.35 10.09
N THR A 630 7.62 -16.36 9.70
CA THR A 630 8.20 -15.27 8.92
C THR A 630 7.43 -14.99 7.64
N PHE A 631 6.81 -16.00 7.03
CA PHE A 631 5.97 -15.83 5.83
C PHE A 631 4.60 -15.17 6.12
N SER A 632 4.12 -15.24 7.35
CA SER A 632 2.82 -14.65 7.73
C SER A 632 2.85 -13.13 7.84
N ILE A 633 4.04 -12.54 7.89
CA ILE A 633 4.27 -11.09 8.03
C ILE A 633 4.88 -10.43 6.79
N HIS A 634 5.16 -11.22 5.73
CA HIS A 634 5.61 -10.71 4.44
C HIS A 634 4.40 -10.18 3.64
N ILE A 635 3.96 -8.97 4.01
CA ILE A 635 2.93 -8.23 3.25
C ILE A 635 3.36 -6.78 3.16
#